data_0369ddeb5335f6c56c4b407c9dea9d56
#
_entry.id   0369ddeb5335f6c56c4b407c9dea9d56
#
_cell.length_a   1.000
_cell.length_b   1.000
_cell.length_c   1.000
_cell.angle_alpha   90.00
_cell.angle_beta   90.00
_cell.angle_gamma   90.00
#
_symmetry.space_group_name_H-M   'P 1'
#
loop_
_entity.id
_entity.type
_entity.pdbx_description
1 polymer ?
#
loop_
_entity_poly.entity_id
_entity_poly.type
_entity_poly.pdbx_seq_one_letter_code
_entity_poly.pdbx_strand_id
1 'polypeptide(L)'
;MHDLLISCAAVCQRLIDLLNERGTHEIDVVLGPSNPFLSLGPILDIPDMMSLLRQQARRVVAVSPIIGGRALKGPAAKIMSELGLPVSAAGWTLWMNERYPDLVDTWVWDEADEGQANSDALKSFDIRTTSTVMSDPAIARQFGAWLL
;
A
#
# COMPACT_ATOMS: atom_id res chain seq x y z
N MET A 1 5.34 -14.12 -19.10
CA MET A 1 6.26 -14.92 -18.25
C MET A 1 6.15 -14.56 -16.78
N HIS A 2 6.00 -13.29 -16.43
CA HIS A 2 5.80 -12.84 -15.03
C HIS A 2 4.50 -13.39 -14.41
N ASP A 3 3.38 -13.28 -15.14
CA ASP A 3 2.08 -13.79 -14.67
C ASP A 3 2.05 -15.31 -14.45
N LEU A 4 2.81 -16.07 -15.26
CA LEU A 4 2.90 -17.51 -15.10
C LEU A 4 3.64 -17.93 -13.82
N LEU A 5 4.65 -17.16 -13.42
CA LEU A 5 5.39 -17.42 -12.17
C LEU A 5 4.58 -17.10 -10.94
N ILE A 6 3.78 -16.02 -10.97
CA ILE A 6 2.90 -15.64 -9.87
C ILE A 6 1.76 -16.65 -9.72
N SER A 7 1.19 -17.13 -10.81
CA SER A 7 0.10 -18.11 -10.76
C SER A 7 0.48 -19.45 -10.12
N CYS A 8 1.79 -19.75 -10.06
CA CYS A 8 2.30 -20.95 -9.37
C CYS A 8 2.71 -20.69 -7.92
N ALA A 9 2.72 -19.44 -7.47
CA ALA A 9 3.02 -19.10 -6.09
C ALA A 9 1.80 -19.40 -5.19
N ALA A 10 2.08 -19.68 -3.92
CA ALA A 10 1.06 -19.84 -2.90
C ALA A 10 1.38 -18.95 -1.70
N VAL A 11 0.37 -18.56 -0.96
CA VAL A 11 0.56 -17.82 0.30
C VAL A 11 1.36 -18.70 1.25
N CYS A 12 2.40 -18.12 1.86
CA CYS A 12 3.25 -18.83 2.81
C CYS A 12 2.41 -19.32 4.00
N GLN A 13 2.51 -20.62 4.33
CA GLN A 13 1.77 -21.22 5.43
C GLN A 13 1.98 -20.49 6.75
N ARG A 14 3.19 -20.01 7.02
CA ARG A 14 3.49 -19.23 8.22
C ARG A 14 2.70 -17.92 8.32
N LEU A 15 2.42 -17.25 7.19
CA LEU A 15 1.56 -16.06 7.17
C LEU A 15 0.11 -16.45 7.48
N ILE A 16 -0.38 -17.52 6.88
CA ILE A 16 -1.72 -18.05 7.14
C ILE A 16 -1.87 -18.39 8.62
N ASP A 17 -0.91 -19.12 9.18
CA ASP A 17 -0.91 -19.53 10.59
C ASP A 17 -0.89 -18.29 11.50
N LEU A 18 -0.03 -17.31 11.23
CA LEU A 18 0.06 -16.06 12.02
C LEU A 18 -1.29 -15.31 12.04
N LEU A 19 -1.94 -15.21 10.89
CA LEU A 19 -3.22 -14.52 10.78
C LEU A 19 -4.34 -15.29 11.49
N ASN A 20 -4.31 -16.63 11.43
CA ASN A 20 -5.29 -17.47 12.10
C ASN A 20 -5.09 -17.57 13.62
N GLU A 21 -3.85 -17.62 14.10
CA GLU A 21 -3.50 -17.70 15.52
C GLU A 21 -3.99 -16.49 16.33
N ARG A 22 -3.98 -15.31 15.71
CA ARG A 22 -4.37 -14.05 16.36
C ARG A 22 -5.87 -13.80 16.39
N GLY A 23 -6.65 -14.62 15.72
CA GLY A 23 -8.08 -14.40 15.54
C GLY A 23 -8.40 -13.44 14.40
N THR A 24 -9.59 -13.62 13.83
CA THR A 24 -10.07 -12.78 12.72
C THR A 24 -10.26 -11.34 13.18
N HIS A 25 -9.76 -10.40 12.42
CA HIS A 25 -9.86 -8.95 12.67
C HIS A 25 -9.10 -8.42 13.91
N GLU A 26 -8.05 -9.09 14.35
CA GLU A 26 -7.17 -8.58 15.43
C GLU A 26 -5.87 -7.95 14.93
N ILE A 27 -5.52 -8.14 13.65
CA ILE A 27 -4.25 -7.69 13.06
C ILE A 27 -4.50 -6.53 12.10
N ASP A 28 -3.78 -5.43 12.29
CA ASP A 28 -3.65 -4.39 11.29
C ASP A 28 -2.55 -4.77 10.29
N VAL A 29 -2.85 -4.64 9.01
CA VAL A 29 -1.90 -4.88 7.92
C VAL A 29 -1.45 -3.55 7.36
N VAL A 30 -0.14 -3.31 7.33
CA VAL A 30 0.44 -2.11 6.72
C VAL A 30 1.14 -2.49 5.42
N LEU A 31 0.59 -2.01 4.31
CA LEU A 31 1.24 -2.03 3.01
C LEU A 31 2.20 -0.84 2.95
N GLY A 32 3.47 -1.11 3.18
CA GLY A 32 4.51 -0.08 3.30
C GLY A 32 4.76 0.69 2.00
N PRO A 33 5.57 1.77 2.05
CA PRO A 33 5.88 2.62 0.90
C PRO A 33 6.85 1.90 -0.07
N SER A 34 6.42 0.76 -0.56
CA SER A 34 7.17 -0.09 -1.48
C SER A 34 6.76 0.14 -2.93
N ASN A 35 7.61 -0.25 -3.87
CA ASN A 35 7.30 -0.17 -5.28
C ASN A 35 6.06 -1.03 -5.59
N PRO A 36 4.95 -0.42 -6.09
CA PRO A 36 3.71 -1.14 -6.32
C PRO A 36 3.80 -2.15 -7.47
N PHE A 37 4.73 -1.94 -8.40
CA PHE A 37 4.87 -2.77 -9.60
C PHE A 37 5.84 -3.95 -9.42
N LEU A 38 6.94 -3.72 -8.68
CA LEU A 38 8.03 -4.68 -8.57
C LEU A 38 8.07 -5.43 -7.24
N SER A 39 7.44 -4.90 -6.21
CA SER A 39 7.49 -5.47 -4.86
C SER A 39 6.10 -5.80 -4.33
N LEU A 40 5.28 -4.79 -4.09
CA LEU A 40 3.97 -4.97 -3.45
C LEU A 40 2.99 -5.70 -4.37
N GLY A 41 2.89 -5.29 -5.64
CA GLY A 41 1.98 -5.89 -6.60
C GLY A 41 2.19 -7.39 -6.78
N PRO A 42 3.43 -7.86 -7.04
CA PRO A 42 3.69 -9.30 -7.12
C PRO A 42 3.29 -10.11 -5.89
N ILE A 43 3.32 -9.51 -4.69
CA ILE A 43 2.86 -10.16 -3.46
C ILE A 43 1.33 -10.20 -3.43
N LEU A 44 0.66 -9.11 -3.76
CA LEU A 44 -0.80 -9.03 -3.76
C LEU A 44 -1.43 -9.86 -4.89
N ASP A 45 -0.71 -10.09 -5.98
CA ASP A 45 -1.12 -10.92 -7.11
C ASP A 45 -0.98 -12.44 -6.84
N ILE A 46 -0.38 -12.85 -5.71
CA ILE A 46 -0.38 -14.27 -5.30
C ILE A 46 -1.83 -14.73 -5.11
N PRO A 47 -2.24 -15.87 -5.69
CA PRO A 47 -3.57 -16.43 -5.52
C PRO A 47 -3.99 -16.48 -4.03
N ASP A 48 -5.22 -16.08 -3.74
CA ASP A 48 -5.83 -16.04 -2.40
C ASP A 48 -5.27 -14.95 -1.45
N MET A 49 -4.20 -14.25 -1.78
CA MET A 49 -3.62 -13.21 -0.90
C MET A 49 -4.65 -12.12 -0.57
N MET A 50 -5.33 -11.59 -1.57
CA MET A 50 -6.37 -10.57 -1.40
C MET A 50 -7.51 -11.05 -0.50
N SER A 51 -8.01 -12.27 -0.74
CA SER A 51 -9.07 -12.87 0.05
C SER A 51 -8.65 -13.08 1.49
N LEU A 52 -7.42 -13.56 1.71
CA LEU A 52 -6.85 -13.75 3.04
C LEU A 52 -6.74 -12.42 3.81
N LEU A 53 -6.20 -11.38 3.19
CA LEU A 53 -6.07 -10.08 3.83
C LEU A 53 -7.43 -9.49 4.22
N ARG A 54 -8.41 -9.52 3.31
CA ARG A 54 -9.76 -9.01 3.58
C ARG A 54 -10.49 -9.76 4.69
N GLN A 55 -10.27 -11.09 4.80
CA GLN A 55 -10.94 -11.93 5.79
C GLN A 55 -10.30 -11.84 7.17
N GLN A 56 -9.00 -11.64 7.24
CA GLN A 56 -8.25 -11.75 8.48
C GLN A 56 -7.80 -10.41 9.07
N ALA A 57 -7.57 -9.40 8.23
CA ALA A 57 -7.14 -8.10 8.73
C ALA A 57 -8.30 -7.36 9.42
N ARG A 58 -8.01 -6.71 10.54
CA ARG A 58 -8.89 -5.72 11.16
C ARG A 58 -8.97 -4.47 10.28
N ARG A 59 -7.83 -4.06 9.76
CA ARG A 59 -7.66 -2.86 8.93
C ARG A 59 -6.45 -3.05 8.02
N VAL A 60 -6.57 -2.62 6.78
CA VAL A 60 -5.47 -2.53 5.83
C VAL A 60 -5.13 -1.06 5.57
N VAL A 61 -3.92 -0.66 5.89
CA VAL A 61 -3.39 0.69 5.70
C VAL A 61 -2.35 0.67 4.60
N ALA A 62 -2.46 1.53 3.61
CA ALA A 62 -1.46 1.65 2.53
C ALA A 62 -0.74 2.99 2.58
N VAL A 63 0.60 2.95 2.57
CA VAL A 63 1.47 4.12 2.63
C VAL A 63 2.02 4.43 1.25
N SER A 64 1.83 5.65 0.77
CA SER A 64 2.28 6.07 -0.56
C SER A 64 3.81 6.04 -0.68
N PRO A 65 4.37 5.44 -1.75
CA PRO A 65 5.78 5.55 -2.08
C PRO A 65 6.12 6.82 -2.86
N ILE A 66 5.10 7.61 -3.24
CA ILE A 66 5.28 8.85 -4.02
C ILE A 66 5.08 10.04 -3.09
N ILE A 67 6.05 10.94 -3.08
CA ILE A 67 6.07 12.15 -2.26
C ILE A 67 6.45 13.33 -3.15
N GLY A 68 5.60 14.35 -3.23
CA GLY A 68 5.84 15.54 -4.06
C GLY A 68 6.12 15.20 -5.52
N GLY A 69 5.44 14.22 -6.09
CA GLY A 69 5.62 13.77 -7.47
C GLY A 69 6.90 12.96 -7.72
N ARG A 70 7.55 12.42 -6.68
CA ARG A 70 8.79 11.64 -6.77
C ARG A 70 8.71 10.40 -5.92
N ALA A 71 9.42 9.34 -6.34
CA ALA A 71 9.72 8.22 -5.46
C ALA A 71 11.01 8.52 -4.69
N LEU A 72 11.00 8.35 -3.36
CA LEU A 72 12.22 8.55 -2.55
C LEU A 72 13.31 7.51 -2.89
N LYS A 73 12.89 6.30 -3.23
CA LYS A 73 13.78 5.20 -3.61
C LYS A 73 13.15 4.37 -4.72
N GLY A 74 14.00 3.84 -5.60
CA GLY A 74 13.60 2.91 -6.64
C GLY A 74 12.83 3.55 -7.81
N PRO A 75 12.40 2.74 -8.78
CA PRO A 75 11.87 3.20 -10.05
C PRO A 75 10.36 3.44 -10.08
N ALA A 76 9.65 3.49 -8.94
CA ALA A 76 8.18 3.58 -8.92
C ALA A 76 7.65 4.76 -9.75
N ALA A 77 8.20 5.96 -9.54
CA ALA A 77 7.80 7.16 -10.28
C ALA A 77 8.08 7.03 -11.79
N LYS A 78 9.22 6.45 -12.16
CA LYS A 78 9.57 6.19 -13.55
C LYS A 78 8.59 5.23 -14.20
N ILE A 79 8.29 4.11 -13.54
CA ILE A 79 7.34 3.11 -14.05
C ILE A 79 5.95 3.73 -14.20
N MET A 80 5.48 4.51 -13.23
CA MET A 80 4.20 5.23 -13.34
C MET A 80 4.19 6.11 -14.59
N SER A 81 5.24 6.90 -14.81
CA SER A 81 5.36 7.77 -15.99
C SER A 81 5.36 6.98 -17.30
N GLU A 82 6.08 5.87 -17.37
CA GLU A 82 6.13 4.99 -18.56
C GLU A 82 4.78 4.33 -18.86
N LEU A 83 3.97 4.07 -17.83
CA LEU A 83 2.61 3.55 -17.94
C LEU A 83 1.55 4.63 -18.21
N GLY A 84 1.95 5.90 -18.33
CA GLY A 84 1.04 7.02 -18.52
C GLY A 84 0.19 7.35 -17.28
N LEU A 85 0.60 6.90 -16.09
CA LEU A 85 -0.07 7.18 -14.83
C LEU A 85 0.42 8.51 -14.24
N PRO A 86 -0.45 9.30 -13.60
CA PRO A 86 -0.03 10.49 -12.87
C PRO A 86 0.97 10.14 -11.76
N VAL A 87 2.17 10.72 -11.80
CA VAL A 87 3.20 10.51 -10.78
C VAL A 87 2.88 11.37 -9.56
N SER A 88 1.97 10.89 -8.74
CA SER A 88 1.47 11.57 -7.55
C SER A 88 0.93 10.57 -6.53
N ALA A 89 0.76 10.97 -5.27
CA ALA A 89 0.12 10.13 -4.25
C ALA A 89 -1.33 9.80 -4.66
N ALA A 90 -2.05 10.77 -5.22
CA ALA A 90 -3.40 10.59 -5.76
C ALA A 90 -3.42 9.56 -6.90
N GLY A 91 -2.54 9.70 -7.90
CA GLY A 91 -2.45 8.76 -9.03
C GLY A 91 -2.10 7.35 -8.59
N TRP A 92 -1.19 7.20 -7.61
CA TRP A 92 -0.87 5.92 -7.01
C TRP A 92 -2.08 5.30 -6.30
N THR A 93 -2.81 6.08 -5.49
CA THR A 93 -4.00 5.62 -4.77
C THR A 93 -5.08 5.12 -5.73
N LEU A 94 -5.40 5.89 -6.76
CA LEU A 94 -6.41 5.52 -7.75
C LEU A 94 -6.01 4.24 -8.50
N TRP A 95 -4.76 4.13 -8.94
CA TRP A 95 -4.26 2.93 -9.61
C TRP A 95 -4.28 1.70 -8.70
N MET A 96 -3.85 1.84 -7.45
CA MET A 96 -3.88 0.75 -6.47
C MET A 96 -5.31 0.29 -6.19
N ASN A 97 -6.25 1.22 -6.02
CA ASN A 97 -7.66 0.87 -5.77
C ASN A 97 -8.34 0.23 -6.99
N GLU A 98 -7.99 0.65 -8.21
CA GLU A 98 -8.47 0.00 -9.43
C GLU A 98 -7.93 -1.43 -9.55
N ARG A 99 -6.64 -1.64 -9.25
CA ARG A 99 -5.99 -2.96 -9.34
C ARG A 99 -6.42 -3.90 -8.22
N TYR A 100 -6.61 -3.37 -7.01
CA TYR A 100 -6.93 -4.10 -5.78
C TYR A 100 -8.16 -3.47 -5.10
N PRO A 101 -9.36 -3.58 -5.71
CA PRO A 101 -10.54 -2.91 -5.20
C PRO A 101 -10.90 -3.42 -3.80
N ASP A 102 -11.38 -2.51 -2.95
CA ASP A 102 -11.83 -2.79 -1.57
C ASP A 102 -10.78 -3.46 -0.65
N LEU A 103 -9.49 -3.36 -0.98
CA LEU A 103 -8.42 -3.91 -0.14
C LEU A 103 -8.02 -2.94 0.97
N VAL A 104 -7.91 -1.66 0.66
CA VAL A 104 -7.31 -0.66 1.56
C VAL A 104 -8.40 0.15 2.25
N ASP A 105 -8.36 0.17 3.58
CA ASP A 105 -9.29 0.96 4.40
C ASP A 105 -8.80 2.38 4.61
N THR A 106 -7.49 2.59 4.77
CA THR A 106 -6.90 3.90 5.03
C THR A 106 -5.67 4.12 4.16
N TRP A 107 -5.62 5.24 3.48
CA TRP A 107 -4.52 5.69 2.64
C TRP A 107 -3.68 6.71 3.39
N VAL A 108 -2.38 6.50 3.47
CA VAL A 108 -1.46 7.39 4.17
C VAL A 108 -0.53 8.06 3.16
N TRP A 109 -0.54 9.37 3.14
CA TRP A 109 0.30 10.19 2.29
C TRP A 109 1.26 11.04 3.10
N ASP A 110 2.33 11.49 2.46
CA ASP A 110 3.18 12.51 3.06
C ASP A 110 2.47 13.88 3.10
N GLU A 111 2.78 14.69 4.09
CA GLU A 111 2.24 16.05 4.25
C GLU A 111 2.45 16.93 3.00
N ALA A 112 3.53 16.68 2.26
CA ALA A 112 3.82 17.38 1.00
C ALA A 112 2.74 17.18 -0.08
N ASP A 113 1.92 16.13 0.04
CA ASP A 113 0.89 15.77 -0.94
C ASP A 113 -0.55 16.06 -0.44
N GLU A 114 -0.72 16.65 0.74
CA GLU A 114 -2.02 16.92 1.37
C GLU A 114 -3.00 17.66 0.42
N GLY A 115 -2.50 18.62 -0.32
CA GLY A 115 -3.31 19.40 -1.28
C GLY A 115 -3.99 18.58 -2.38
N GLN A 116 -3.51 17.37 -2.67
CA GLN A 116 -4.08 16.48 -3.69
C GLN A 116 -5.35 15.77 -3.21
N ALA A 117 -5.57 15.65 -1.89
CA ALA A 117 -6.69 14.93 -1.29
C ALA A 117 -8.07 15.57 -1.58
N ASN A 118 -8.09 16.84 -1.99
CA ASN A 118 -9.33 17.60 -2.25
C ASN A 118 -9.99 17.28 -3.61
N SER A 119 -9.44 16.36 -4.38
CA SER A 119 -10.00 15.94 -5.67
C SER A 119 -11.33 15.19 -5.50
N ASP A 120 -12.30 15.45 -6.36
CA ASP A 120 -13.60 14.77 -6.35
C ASP A 120 -13.47 13.24 -6.48
N ALA A 121 -12.49 12.77 -7.24
CA ALA A 121 -12.20 11.34 -7.41
C ALA A 121 -11.73 10.63 -6.12
N LEU A 122 -11.34 11.40 -5.10
CA LEU A 122 -10.78 10.87 -3.86
C LEU A 122 -11.69 11.05 -2.64
N LYS A 123 -12.85 11.66 -2.79
CA LYS A 123 -13.79 11.96 -1.69
C LYS A 123 -14.28 10.73 -0.92
N SER A 124 -14.28 9.56 -1.56
CA SER A 124 -14.72 8.30 -0.94
C SER A 124 -13.61 7.58 -0.17
N PHE A 125 -12.37 8.06 -0.26
CA PHE A 125 -11.22 7.42 0.38
C PHE A 125 -10.92 8.03 1.75
N ASP A 126 -10.63 7.21 2.76
CA ASP A 126 -10.05 7.68 4.02
C ASP A 126 -8.55 7.96 3.81
N ILE A 127 -8.23 9.22 3.51
CA ILE A 127 -6.86 9.68 3.27
C ILE A 127 -6.39 10.43 4.50
N ARG A 128 -5.24 10.03 5.02
CA ARG A 128 -4.58 10.68 6.16
C ARG A 128 -3.18 11.12 5.76
N THR A 129 -2.77 12.28 6.23
CA THR A 129 -1.46 12.85 5.94
C THR A 129 -0.61 12.95 7.20
N THR A 130 0.66 12.64 7.08
CA THR A 130 1.67 12.77 8.12
C THR A 130 3.06 12.78 7.48
N SER A 131 4.10 13.11 8.24
CA SER A 131 5.47 12.94 7.76
C SER A 131 5.80 11.45 7.60
N THR A 132 5.98 10.98 6.36
CA THR A 132 6.24 9.58 6.04
C THR A 132 7.71 9.26 5.77
N VAL A 133 8.58 10.29 5.73
CA VAL A 133 10.01 10.13 5.46
C VAL A 133 10.73 9.67 6.73
N MET A 134 10.97 8.38 6.84
CA MET A 134 11.67 7.75 7.97
C MET A 134 13.18 7.92 7.83
N SER A 135 13.69 9.13 8.06
CA SER A 135 15.12 9.47 7.89
C SER A 135 16.01 8.90 9.00
N ASP A 136 15.45 8.62 10.17
CA ASP A 136 16.15 8.01 11.30
C ASP A 136 15.22 7.11 12.13
N PRO A 137 15.77 6.30 13.06
CA PRO A 137 14.98 5.37 13.86
C PRO A 137 13.97 6.03 14.81
N ALA A 138 14.16 7.28 15.22
CA ALA A 138 13.23 7.98 16.11
C ALA A 138 11.96 8.38 15.33
N ILE A 139 12.15 8.95 14.13
CA ILE A 139 11.06 9.29 13.21
C ILE A 139 10.29 8.03 12.79
N ALA A 140 11.00 6.95 12.49
CA ALA A 140 10.36 5.67 12.15
C ALA A 140 9.47 5.14 13.28
N ARG A 141 9.91 5.26 14.54
CA ARG A 141 9.09 4.89 15.71
C ARG A 141 7.87 5.80 15.90
N GLN A 142 8.03 7.11 15.69
CA GLN A 142 6.91 8.07 15.76
C GLN A 142 5.86 7.76 14.69
N PHE A 143 6.31 7.51 13.46
CA PHE A 143 5.41 7.11 12.38
C PHE A 143 4.71 5.79 12.67
N GLY A 144 5.43 4.76 13.17
CA GLY A 144 4.83 3.50 13.59
C GLY A 144 3.78 3.66 14.70
N ALA A 145 4.06 4.50 15.70
CA ALA A 145 3.10 4.80 16.76
C ALA A 145 1.86 5.58 16.26
N TRP A 146 2.02 6.40 15.23
CA TRP A 146 0.91 7.13 14.61
C TRP A 146 0.01 6.21 13.78
N LEU A 147 0.56 5.16 13.17
CA LEU A 147 -0.19 4.18 12.38
C LEU A 147 -1.09 3.28 13.24
N LEU A 148 -0.71 3.01 14.49
CA LEU A 148 -1.42 2.12 15.43
C LEU A 148 -2.53 2.84 16.19
#